data_531de54ea46cf299d8fbfd03f7b76c5a
#
_entry.id   531de54ea46cf299d8fbfd03f7b76c5a
#
_cell.length_a   1.000
_cell.length_b   1.000
_cell.length_c   1.000
_cell.angle_alpha   90.00
_cell.angle_beta   90.00
_cell.angle_gamma   90.00
#
_symmetry.space_group_name_H-M   'P 1'
#
loop_
_entity.id
_entity.type
_entity.pdbx_description
1 polymer ?
#
loop_
_entity_poly.entity_id
_entity_poly.type
_entity_poly.pdbx_seq_one_letter_code
_entity_poly.pdbx_strand_id
1 'polypeptide(L)'
;LANLDTTAMPGTSFYQYACGGWVKDHPLTDEYSRFGTFDMLRENSREQLKSLIAELAAKTDNAPGSAAQKVGDLYNIAMDSVKLNQEGVAPIKDELAAIDALKDKNEIYAYIAESQKKGIRPYFTMFVSADDMNSSMNMVQTYQGGLGMGQRDYYLENDEQTKSIRDKYKEHLVKMFQLAGYDEATAQKAMVAVMNIETRLAKAARSQVELRDPHANYNKMDMETLKKNFPTFNWDAYFTTSGLNDLKEVNIGQPAAMKEVADVINTVPLEDQKFYLQWNLIDAAASFLSDDFVAQNFDFYSRTMSGKKEMQPRWKRAVSTVDGSLGEVVGQMYVEKYFPAAAKERMVGLVKNLQTSLGERIKALEWMSEPTKV
;
A
#
# COMPACT_ATOMS: atom_id res chain seq x y z
N LEU A 1 22.05 11.66 -28.82
CA LEU A 1 23.17 10.83 -29.31
C LEU A 1 23.93 10.19 -28.13
N ALA A 2 24.11 10.87 -27.00
CA ALA A 2 24.83 10.33 -25.83
C ALA A 2 24.24 9.02 -25.27
N ASN A 3 22.94 8.80 -25.46
CA ASN A 3 22.29 7.58 -24.99
C ASN A 3 22.54 6.35 -25.87
N LEU A 4 23.08 6.54 -27.08
CA LEU A 4 23.33 5.45 -28.02
C LEU A 4 24.61 4.69 -27.66
N ASP A 5 24.57 3.37 -27.86
CA ASP A 5 25.75 2.52 -27.93
C ASP A 5 25.98 2.15 -29.40
N THR A 6 26.83 2.93 -30.05
CA THR A 6 27.15 2.71 -31.48
C THR A 6 28.00 1.49 -31.75
N THR A 7 28.48 0.80 -30.69
CA THR A 7 29.21 -0.48 -30.81
C THR A 7 28.25 -1.67 -30.95
N ALA A 8 26.99 -1.52 -30.54
CA ALA A 8 25.95 -2.52 -30.68
C ALA A 8 25.32 -2.46 -32.10
N MET A 9 25.10 -3.62 -32.69
CA MET A 9 24.39 -3.70 -33.96
C MET A 9 22.86 -3.60 -33.77
N PRO A 10 22.17 -2.61 -34.38
CA PRO A 10 20.73 -2.40 -34.20
C PRO A 10 19.89 -3.63 -34.56
N GLY A 11 20.34 -4.41 -35.56
CA GLY A 11 19.65 -5.63 -35.96
C GLY A 11 19.79 -6.81 -35.01
N THR A 12 20.79 -6.76 -34.11
CA THR A 12 21.00 -7.80 -33.05
C THR A 12 20.29 -7.42 -31.77
N SER A 13 20.47 -6.18 -31.32
CA SER A 13 19.79 -5.64 -30.14
C SER A 13 19.54 -4.15 -30.32
N PHE A 14 18.35 -3.81 -30.76
CA PHE A 14 17.96 -2.41 -30.91
C PHE A 14 17.94 -1.67 -29.55
N TYR A 15 17.55 -2.35 -28.48
CA TYR A 15 17.57 -1.78 -27.12
C TYR A 15 19.00 -1.37 -26.71
N GLN A 16 19.97 -2.27 -26.86
CA GLN A 16 21.36 -1.96 -26.54
C GLN A 16 21.89 -0.81 -27.40
N TYR A 17 21.61 -0.81 -28.70
CA TYR A 17 22.01 0.27 -29.58
C TYR A 17 21.40 1.62 -29.15
N ALA A 18 20.09 1.64 -28.85
CA ALA A 18 19.37 2.89 -28.57
C ALA A 18 19.61 3.42 -27.15
N CYS A 19 19.84 2.54 -26.15
CA CYS A 19 19.87 2.91 -24.74
C CYS A 19 21.19 2.55 -24.03
N GLY A 20 22.12 1.83 -24.68
CA GLY A 20 23.33 1.28 -24.03
C GLY A 20 24.25 2.36 -23.45
N GLY A 21 24.36 3.53 -24.08
CA GLY A 21 25.10 4.67 -23.54
C GLY A 21 24.46 5.18 -22.23
N TRP A 22 23.14 5.33 -22.21
CA TRP A 22 22.43 5.74 -21.00
C TRP A 22 22.61 4.74 -19.86
N VAL A 23 22.47 3.45 -20.13
CA VAL A 23 22.65 2.36 -19.13
C VAL A 23 24.07 2.38 -18.55
N LYS A 24 25.09 2.61 -19.38
CA LYS A 24 26.48 2.74 -18.96
C LYS A 24 26.71 3.92 -18.02
N ASP A 25 26.09 5.07 -18.33
CA ASP A 25 26.23 6.30 -17.54
C ASP A 25 25.38 6.31 -16.27
N HIS A 26 24.38 5.40 -16.16
CA HIS A 26 23.47 5.28 -15.03
C HIS A 26 23.46 3.83 -14.50
N PRO A 27 24.56 3.36 -13.89
CA PRO A 27 24.65 2.00 -13.37
C PRO A 27 23.65 1.78 -12.24
N LEU A 28 23.07 0.57 -12.16
CA LEU A 28 22.18 0.18 -11.08
C LEU A 28 22.95 0.15 -9.75
N THR A 29 22.51 0.95 -8.79
CA THR A 29 23.05 0.93 -7.42
C THR A 29 22.30 -0.08 -6.56
N ASP A 30 22.87 -0.48 -5.43
CA ASP A 30 22.33 -1.51 -4.54
C ASP A 30 21.02 -1.10 -3.83
N GLU A 31 20.70 0.21 -3.81
CA GLU A 31 19.42 0.73 -3.32
C GLU A 31 18.23 0.41 -4.25
N TYR A 32 18.49 0.03 -5.50
CA TYR A 32 17.48 -0.17 -6.53
C TYR A 32 17.56 -1.58 -7.13
N SER A 33 16.42 -2.21 -7.37
CA SER A 33 16.30 -3.44 -8.17
C SER A 33 16.12 -3.14 -9.67
N ARG A 34 15.78 -1.92 -10.01
CA ARG A 34 15.69 -1.37 -11.37
C ARG A 34 15.93 0.13 -11.31
N PHE A 35 16.45 0.71 -12.40
CA PHE A 35 16.65 2.15 -12.50
C PHE A 35 16.39 2.61 -13.93
N GLY A 36 15.59 3.66 -14.09
CA GLY A 36 15.23 4.23 -15.38
C GLY A 36 15.03 5.76 -15.26
N THR A 37 14.60 6.38 -16.35
CA THR A 37 14.40 7.84 -16.41
C THR A 37 13.40 8.33 -15.34
N PHE A 38 12.34 7.57 -15.06
CA PHE A 38 11.39 7.94 -14.01
C PHE A 38 12.00 7.85 -12.60
N ASP A 39 12.91 6.92 -12.37
CA ASP A 39 13.61 6.82 -11.09
C ASP A 39 14.57 7.99 -10.91
N MET A 40 15.28 8.39 -11.99
CA MET A 40 16.11 9.58 -12.00
C MET A 40 15.31 10.87 -11.69
N LEU A 41 14.15 11.04 -12.32
CA LEU A 41 13.25 12.17 -12.03
C LEU A 41 12.76 12.16 -10.58
N ARG A 42 12.45 10.98 -10.04
CA ARG A 42 12.05 10.81 -8.64
C ARG A 42 13.19 11.19 -7.69
N GLU A 43 14.43 10.79 -7.97
CA GLU A 43 15.57 11.19 -7.17
C GLU A 43 15.81 12.71 -7.19
N ASN A 44 15.70 13.34 -8.34
CA ASN A 44 15.78 14.80 -8.45
C ASN A 44 14.69 15.49 -7.62
N SER A 45 13.45 15.01 -7.70
CA SER A 45 12.35 15.54 -6.89
C SER A 45 12.58 15.32 -5.39
N ARG A 46 13.14 14.18 -5.00
CA ARG A 46 13.51 13.90 -3.59
C ARG A 46 14.58 14.85 -3.05
N GLU A 47 15.60 15.17 -3.82
CA GLU A 47 16.61 16.14 -3.40
C GLU A 47 16.00 17.55 -3.22
N GLN A 48 15.06 17.94 -4.09
CA GLN A 48 14.32 19.18 -3.95
C GLN A 48 13.43 19.18 -2.69
N LEU A 49 12.69 18.09 -2.46
CA LEU A 49 11.86 17.90 -1.26
C LEU A 49 12.72 17.89 0.01
N LYS A 50 13.87 17.20 -0.01
CA LYS A 50 14.82 17.18 1.10
C LYS A 50 15.25 18.60 1.47
N SER A 51 15.63 19.41 0.48
CA SER A 51 16.07 20.79 0.72
C SER A 51 14.94 21.63 1.31
N LEU A 52 13.71 21.50 0.81
CA LEU A 52 12.53 22.18 1.33
C LEU A 52 12.19 21.77 2.76
N ILE A 53 12.09 20.46 3.01
CA ILE A 53 11.69 19.90 4.30
C ILE A 53 12.76 20.18 5.37
N ALA A 54 14.05 20.03 5.03
CA ALA A 54 15.15 20.32 5.95
C ALA A 54 15.23 21.81 6.33
N GLU A 55 14.91 22.72 5.42
CA GLU A 55 14.80 24.15 5.71
C GLU A 55 13.71 24.42 6.76
N LEU A 56 12.53 23.76 6.63
CA LEU A 56 11.43 23.89 7.59
C LEU A 56 11.77 23.24 8.92
N ALA A 57 12.42 22.09 8.90
CA ALA A 57 12.81 21.33 10.11
C ALA A 57 13.88 22.07 10.95
N ALA A 58 14.72 22.89 10.31
CA ALA A 58 15.73 23.69 10.99
C ALA A 58 15.17 24.97 11.64
N LYS A 59 13.95 25.41 11.27
CA LYS A 59 13.33 26.61 11.84
C LYS A 59 12.70 26.33 13.19
N THR A 60 13.08 27.10 14.22
CA THR A 60 12.53 26.99 15.57
C THR A 60 11.37 27.95 15.83
N ASP A 61 11.09 28.85 14.89
CA ASP A 61 10.09 29.92 14.98
C ASP A 61 8.87 29.71 14.05
N ASN A 62 8.68 28.49 13.57
CA ASN A 62 7.46 28.13 12.84
C ASN A 62 6.23 28.37 13.71
N ALA A 63 5.21 29.02 13.15
CA ALA A 63 3.99 29.31 13.89
C ALA A 63 3.32 28.00 14.42
N PRO A 64 2.91 27.96 15.69
CA PRO A 64 2.28 26.77 16.28
C PRO A 64 1.06 26.29 15.46
N GLY A 65 1.01 24.99 15.17
CA GLY A 65 -0.07 24.37 14.37
C GLY A 65 0.00 24.62 12.88
N SER A 66 0.99 25.40 12.40
CA SER A 66 1.16 25.67 10.97
C SER A 66 1.60 24.42 10.19
N ALA A 67 1.34 24.44 8.88
CA ALA A 67 1.82 23.43 7.95
C ALA A 67 3.36 23.28 8.01
N ALA A 68 4.08 24.39 8.09
CA ALA A 68 5.53 24.41 8.17
C ALA A 68 6.06 23.70 9.44
N GLN A 69 5.43 23.96 10.59
CA GLN A 69 5.77 23.26 11.84
C GLN A 69 5.52 21.77 11.72
N LYS A 70 4.33 21.34 11.26
CA LYS A 70 3.96 19.92 11.16
C LYS A 70 4.93 19.15 10.25
N VAL A 71 5.31 19.74 9.12
CA VAL A 71 6.27 19.14 8.19
C VAL A 71 7.65 19.01 8.83
N GLY A 72 8.15 20.07 9.47
CA GLY A 72 9.44 20.08 10.16
C GLY A 72 9.50 19.08 11.32
N ASP A 73 8.48 19.07 12.17
CA ASP A 73 8.39 18.18 13.34
C ASP A 73 8.33 16.71 12.92
N LEU A 74 7.51 16.37 11.91
CA LEU A 74 7.42 15.01 11.42
C LEU A 74 8.75 14.52 10.84
N TYR A 75 9.46 15.38 10.11
CA TYR A 75 10.79 15.05 9.59
C TYR A 75 11.79 14.81 10.72
N ASN A 76 11.82 15.69 11.73
CA ASN A 76 12.73 15.57 12.86
C ASN A 76 12.47 14.27 13.65
N ILE A 77 11.20 13.92 13.88
CA ILE A 77 10.81 12.64 14.53
C ILE A 77 11.28 11.45 13.68
N ALA A 78 11.06 11.48 12.37
CA ALA A 78 11.49 10.38 11.48
C ALA A 78 13.02 10.24 11.38
N MET A 79 13.76 11.32 11.61
CA MET A 79 15.23 11.32 11.64
C MET A 79 15.82 10.88 12.99
N ASP A 80 15.06 10.96 14.08
CA ASP A 80 15.54 10.67 15.46
C ASP A 80 15.61 9.15 15.71
N SER A 81 16.67 8.53 15.19
CA SER A 81 16.93 7.10 15.40
C SER A 81 17.17 6.73 16.86
N VAL A 82 17.72 7.65 17.65
CA VAL A 82 18.00 7.40 19.06
C VAL A 82 16.70 7.19 19.82
N LYS A 83 15.75 8.10 19.67
CA LYS A 83 14.45 8.00 20.29
C LYS A 83 13.67 6.76 19.79
N LEU A 84 13.62 6.54 18.48
CA LEU A 84 12.94 5.37 17.91
C LEU A 84 13.50 4.05 18.44
N ASN A 85 14.83 3.94 18.58
CA ASN A 85 15.47 2.74 19.14
C ASN A 85 15.22 2.58 20.64
N GLN A 86 15.12 3.68 21.39
CA GLN A 86 14.77 3.64 22.82
C GLN A 86 13.31 3.22 23.06
N GLU A 87 12.40 3.70 22.23
CA GLU A 87 10.98 3.37 22.32
C GLU A 87 10.65 1.95 21.84
N GLY A 88 11.38 1.45 20.82
CA GLY A 88 11.19 0.10 20.30
C GLY A 88 9.74 -0.17 19.89
N VAL A 89 9.09 -1.15 20.51
CA VAL A 89 7.68 -1.52 20.29
C VAL A 89 6.69 -0.68 21.10
N ALA A 90 7.17 0.15 22.03
CA ALA A 90 6.30 0.88 22.96
C ALA A 90 5.16 1.67 22.28
N PRO A 91 5.34 2.31 21.12
CA PRO A 91 4.28 3.08 20.48
C PRO A 91 3.01 2.29 20.10
N ILE A 92 3.12 0.97 19.95
CA ILE A 92 1.98 0.10 19.60
C ILE A 92 1.54 -0.85 20.72
N LYS A 93 2.13 -0.75 21.92
CA LYS A 93 1.81 -1.66 23.04
C LYS A 93 0.36 -1.60 23.48
N ASP A 94 -0.21 -0.42 23.57
CA ASP A 94 -1.60 -0.25 23.98
C ASP A 94 -2.57 -0.87 22.97
N GLU A 95 -2.24 -0.77 21.69
CA GLU A 95 -3.02 -1.38 20.61
C GLU A 95 -2.89 -2.91 20.62
N LEU A 96 -1.68 -3.44 20.84
CA LEU A 96 -1.47 -4.88 21.04
C LEU A 96 -2.28 -5.40 22.22
N ALA A 97 -2.26 -4.68 23.36
CA ALA A 97 -3.05 -5.01 24.53
C ALA A 97 -4.57 -4.94 24.26
N ALA A 98 -5.03 -4.01 23.44
CA ALA A 98 -6.43 -3.93 23.02
C ALA A 98 -6.85 -5.14 22.19
N ILE A 99 -5.97 -5.68 21.32
CA ILE A 99 -6.22 -6.92 20.59
C ILE A 99 -6.29 -8.10 21.55
N ASP A 100 -5.38 -8.19 22.51
CA ASP A 100 -5.38 -9.25 23.53
C ASP A 100 -6.65 -9.26 24.37
N ALA A 101 -7.23 -8.08 24.62
CA ALA A 101 -8.44 -7.92 25.40
C ALA A 101 -9.74 -8.32 24.67
N LEU A 102 -9.71 -8.58 23.36
CA LEU A 102 -10.88 -9.04 22.61
C LEU A 102 -11.44 -10.35 23.20
N LYS A 103 -12.75 -10.38 23.47
CA LYS A 103 -13.41 -11.46 24.18
C LYS A 103 -14.18 -12.41 23.27
N ASP A 104 -14.68 -11.88 22.17
CA ASP A 104 -15.49 -12.65 21.22
C ASP A 104 -15.36 -12.14 19.78
N LYS A 105 -16.03 -12.84 18.87
CA LYS A 105 -15.99 -12.56 17.44
C LYS A 105 -16.71 -11.25 17.04
N ASN A 106 -17.66 -10.79 17.84
CA ASN A 106 -18.36 -9.54 17.53
C ASN A 106 -17.42 -8.34 17.73
N GLU A 107 -16.52 -8.43 18.73
CA GLU A 107 -15.50 -7.41 18.95
C GLU A 107 -14.48 -7.35 17.81
N ILE A 108 -14.25 -8.47 17.09
CA ILE A 108 -13.37 -8.50 15.91
C ILE A 108 -13.95 -7.59 14.79
N TYR A 109 -15.25 -7.63 14.52
CA TYR A 109 -15.85 -6.78 13.48
C TYR A 109 -15.67 -5.29 13.77
N ALA A 110 -15.85 -4.89 15.03
CA ALA A 110 -15.59 -3.52 15.47
C ALA A 110 -14.09 -3.18 15.36
N TYR A 111 -13.19 -4.09 15.76
CA TYR A 111 -11.75 -3.88 15.65
C TYR A 111 -11.29 -3.74 14.20
N ILE A 112 -11.82 -4.54 13.26
CA ILE A 112 -11.53 -4.38 11.82
C ILE A 112 -11.89 -2.98 11.35
N ALA A 113 -13.09 -2.49 11.69
CA ALA A 113 -13.54 -1.15 11.31
C ALA A 113 -12.65 -0.04 11.88
N GLU A 114 -12.26 -0.12 13.16
CA GLU A 114 -11.33 0.84 13.78
C GLU A 114 -9.93 0.79 13.14
N SER A 115 -9.42 -0.41 12.85
CA SER A 115 -8.13 -0.60 12.19
C SER A 115 -8.12 0.03 10.80
N GLN A 116 -9.19 -0.14 10.03
CA GLN A 116 -9.31 0.42 8.68
C GLN A 116 -9.35 1.95 8.67
N LYS A 117 -9.92 2.59 9.69
CA LYS A 117 -9.83 4.06 9.88
C LYS A 117 -8.38 4.53 10.08
N LYS A 118 -7.53 3.69 10.65
CA LYS A 118 -6.10 3.95 10.86
C LYS A 118 -5.24 3.53 9.66
N GLY A 119 -5.84 3.02 8.58
CA GLY A 119 -5.14 2.54 7.38
C GLY A 119 -4.63 1.10 7.47
N ILE A 120 -4.88 0.38 8.58
CA ILE A 120 -4.54 -1.03 8.76
C ILE A 120 -5.72 -1.88 8.24
N ARG A 121 -5.47 -2.83 7.36
CA ARG A 121 -6.52 -3.49 6.58
C ARG A 121 -6.52 -5.01 6.72
N PRO A 122 -6.83 -5.54 7.92
CA PRO A 122 -6.94 -6.97 8.11
C PRO A 122 -8.15 -7.54 7.34
N TYR A 123 -8.04 -8.77 6.88
CA TYR A 123 -9.04 -9.56 6.16
C TYR A 123 -9.45 -9.03 4.78
N PHE A 124 -9.86 -7.77 4.66
CA PHE A 124 -10.30 -7.14 3.41
C PHE A 124 -10.08 -5.64 3.44
N THR A 125 -10.20 -5.00 2.28
CA THR A 125 -10.12 -3.53 2.18
C THR A 125 -11.52 -2.96 1.95
N MET A 126 -11.85 -1.86 2.65
CA MET A 126 -13.00 -1.02 2.36
C MET A 126 -12.53 0.38 1.94
N PHE A 127 -13.17 0.94 0.95
CA PHE A 127 -12.90 2.30 0.46
C PHE A 127 -14.15 2.90 -0.17
N VAL A 128 -14.12 4.21 -0.41
CA VAL A 128 -15.17 4.93 -1.12
C VAL A 128 -14.60 5.41 -2.44
N SER A 129 -15.30 5.13 -3.53
CA SER A 129 -14.97 5.63 -4.87
C SER A 129 -16.25 5.87 -5.67
N ALA A 130 -16.12 6.46 -6.86
CA ALA A 130 -17.23 6.56 -7.80
C ALA A 130 -17.81 5.16 -8.10
N ASP A 131 -19.13 5.09 -8.24
CA ASP A 131 -19.82 3.89 -8.73
C ASP A 131 -19.44 3.66 -10.20
N ASP A 132 -18.91 2.49 -10.53
CA ASP A 132 -18.44 2.15 -11.87
C ASP A 132 -19.53 2.23 -12.94
N MET A 133 -20.81 2.08 -12.54
CA MET A 133 -21.97 2.18 -13.44
C MET A 133 -22.65 3.55 -13.38
N ASN A 134 -22.29 4.40 -12.43
CA ASN A 134 -22.80 5.77 -12.30
C ASN A 134 -21.79 6.70 -11.64
N SER A 135 -20.84 7.18 -12.41
CA SER A 135 -19.70 7.99 -11.91
C SER A 135 -20.08 9.31 -11.23
N SER A 136 -21.35 9.73 -11.29
CA SER A 136 -21.84 10.89 -10.53
C SER A 136 -22.15 10.58 -9.06
N MET A 137 -22.12 9.29 -8.66
CA MET A 137 -22.38 8.83 -7.31
C MET A 137 -21.14 8.19 -6.72
N ASN A 138 -20.92 8.43 -5.43
CA ASN A 138 -19.91 7.69 -4.66
C ASN A 138 -20.56 6.49 -3.98
N MET A 139 -19.82 5.40 -3.87
CA MET A 139 -20.26 4.16 -3.26
C MET A 139 -19.18 3.55 -2.37
N VAL A 140 -19.60 2.92 -1.29
CA VAL A 140 -18.71 2.06 -0.48
C VAL A 140 -18.42 0.80 -1.26
N GLN A 141 -17.16 0.47 -1.37
CA GLN A 141 -16.65 -0.72 -2.04
C GLN A 141 -15.82 -1.57 -1.10
N THR A 142 -15.93 -2.89 -1.24
CA THR A 142 -15.03 -3.83 -0.58
C THR A 142 -14.14 -4.51 -1.62
N TYR A 143 -12.94 -4.85 -1.22
CA TYR A 143 -11.96 -5.53 -2.06
C TYR A 143 -11.22 -6.59 -1.25
N GLN A 144 -10.92 -7.73 -1.88
CA GLN A 144 -10.12 -8.78 -1.25
C GLN A 144 -8.79 -8.25 -0.71
N GLY A 145 -8.32 -8.79 0.41
CA GLY A 145 -7.11 -8.30 1.07
C GLY A 145 -6.67 -9.22 2.19
N GLY A 146 -5.93 -8.65 3.14
CA GLY A 146 -5.49 -9.37 4.33
C GLY A 146 -4.38 -10.38 4.08
N LEU A 147 -3.58 -10.21 3.01
CA LEU A 147 -2.47 -11.08 2.64
C LEU A 147 -1.15 -10.33 2.80
N GLY A 148 -0.30 -10.69 3.75
CA GLY A 148 0.97 -10.03 4.02
C GLY A 148 1.96 -10.12 2.84
N MET A 149 1.92 -11.17 2.02
CA MET A 149 2.68 -11.25 0.77
C MET A 149 1.97 -10.59 -0.44
N GLY A 150 0.80 -9.98 -0.23
CA GLY A 150 0.09 -9.15 -1.21
C GLY A 150 -0.70 -9.91 -2.28
N GLN A 151 -0.29 -11.09 -2.71
CA GLN A 151 -0.93 -11.86 -3.79
C GLN A 151 -1.15 -13.31 -3.39
N ARG A 152 -2.28 -13.89 -3.86
CA ARG A 152 -2.65 -15.28 -3.58
C ARG A 152 -1.58 -16.30 -4.04
N ASP A 153 -0.92 -16.02 -5.13
CA ASP A 153 -0.01 -16.95 -5.79
C ASP A 153 1.18 -17.30 -4.89
N TYR A 154 1.67 -16.37 -4.06
CA TYR A 154 2.72 -16.63 -3.07
C TYR A 154 2.32 -17.71 -2.03
N TYR A 155 1.03 -17.89 -1.78
CA TYR A 155 0.51 -18.91 -0.84
C TYR A 155 0.23 -20.24 -1.50
N LEU A 156 -0.10 -20.26 -2.79
CA LEU A 156 -0.69 -21.42 -3.48
C LEU A 156 0.24 -22.08 -4.48
N GLU A 157 1.09 -21.30 -5.16
CA GLU A 157 2.01 -21.85 -6.16
C GLU A 157 3.14 -22.65 -5.52
N ASN A 158 3.65 -23.65 -6.27
CA ASN A 158 4.57 -24.64 -5.76
C ASN A 158 5.93 -24.70 -6.48
N ASP A 159 6.23 -23.69 -7.30
CA ASP A 159 7.58 -23.54 -7.84
C ASP A 159 8.61 -23.22 -6.73
N GLU A 160 9.88 -23.47 -7.02
CA GLU A 160 10.95 -23.33 -6.00
C GLU A 160 11.11 -21.91 -5.47
N GLN A 161 10.95 -20.90 -6.34
CA GLN A 161 11.07 -19.50 -5.96
C GLN A 161 9.95 -19.09 -5.00
N THR A 162 8.72 -19.42 -5.33
CA THR A 162 7.54 -19.10 -4.50
C THR A 162 7.60 -19.83 -3.15
N LYS A 163 8.05 -21.09 -3.12
CA LYS A 163 8.28 -21.82 -1.87
C LYS A 163 9.34 -21.14 -1.01
N SER A 164 10.45 -20.74 -1.61
CA SER A 164 11.54 -20.04 -0.90
C SER A 164 11.04 -18.72 -0.28
N ILE A 165 10.28 -17.92 -1.04
CA ILE A 165 9.68 -16.67 -0.54
C ILE A 165 8.73 -16.96 0.63
N ARG A 166 7.89 -17.99 0.52
CA ARG A 166 6.96 -18.39 1.58
C ARG A 166 7.66 -18.83 2.85
N ASP A 167 8.77 -19.56 2.74
CA ASP A 167 9.56 -19.97 3.90
C ASP A 167 10.26 -18.77 4.55
N LYS A 168 10.78 -17.83 3.76
CA LYS A 168 11.31 -16.57 4.25
C LYS A 168 10.24 -15.69 4.92
N TYR A 169 9.00 -15.75 4.44
CA TYR A 169 7.89 -15.07 5.10
C TYR A 169 7.59 -15.65 6.48
N LYS A 170 7.60 -16.96 6.64
CA LYS A 170 7.44 -17.60 7.96
C LYS A 170 8.55 -17.19 8.94
N GLU A 171 9.82 -17.16 8.47
CA GLU A 171 10.94 -16.67 9.27
C GLU A 171 10.73 -15.18 9.65
N HIS A 172 10.26 -14.37 8.71
CA HIS A 172 9.94 -12.97 8.95
C HIS A 172 8.86 -12.78 10.01
N LEU A 173 7.76 -13.51 9.92
CA LEU A 173 6.69 -13.49 10.92
C LEU A 173 7.23 -13.76 12.32
N VAL A 174 7.98 -14.84 12.50
CA VAL A 174 8.56 -15.22 13.80
C VAL A 174 9.46 -14.10 14.33
N LYS A 175 10.37 -13.58 13.52
CA LYS A 175 11.28 -12.50 13.95
C LYS A 175 10.54 -11.22 14.34
N MET A 176 9.51 -10.84 13.59
CA MET A 176 8.72 -9.65 13.90
C MET A 176 7.96 -9.79 15.22
N PHE A 177 7.38 -10.96 15.51
CA PHE A 177 6.76 -11.23 16.82
C PHE A 177 7.79 -11.22 17.94
N GLN A 178 8.99 -11.78 17.75
CA GLN A 178 10.07 -11.71 18.74
C GLN A 178 10.51 -10.27 19.02
N LEU A 179 10.67 -9.43 17.98
CA LEU A 179 10.95 -8.01 18.15
C LEU A 179 9.83 -7.28 18.90
N ALA A 180 8.59 -7.72 18.73
CA ALA A 180 7.45 -7.20 19.50
C ALA A 180 7.40 -7.68 20.97
N GLY A 181 8.33 -8.56 21.37
CA GLY A 181 8.49 -9.02 22.76
C GLY A 181 7.87 -10.38 23.06
N TYR A 182 7.38 -11.13 22.06
CA TYR A 182 6.89 -12.49 22.24
C TYR A 182 8.05 -13.49 22.34
N ASP A 183 7.89 -14.52 23.16
CA ASP A 183 8.86 -15.62 23.20
C ASP A 183 8.81 -16.46 21.92
N GLU A 184 9.85 -17.28 21.71
CA GLU A 184 9.99 -18.13 20.52
C GLU A 184 8.79 -19.04 20.30
N ALA A 185 8.29 -19.69 21.37
CA ALA A 185 7.18 -20.63 21.26
C ALA A 185 5.88 -19.92 20.86
N THR A 186 5.63 -18.74 21.42
CA THR A 186 4.48 -17.90 21.09
C THR A 186 4.62 -17.34 19.66
N ALA A 187 5.81 -16.87 19.26
CA ALA A 187 6.05 -16.39 17.91
C ALA A 187 5.85 -17.46 16.83
N GLN A 188 6.23 -18.72 17.12
CA GLN A 188 5.96 -19.87 16.25
C GLN A 188 4.46 -20.17 16.13
N LYS A 189 3.71 -20.12 17.24
CA LYS A 189 2.24 -20.28 17.20
C LYS A 189 1.59 -19.16 16.38
N ALA A 190 2.01 -17.92 16.58
CA ALA A 190 1.51 -16.78 15.84
C ALA A 190 1.77 -16.92 14.33
N MET A 191 2.98 -17.33 13.94
CA MET A 191 3.30 -17.63 12.55
C MET A 191 2.38 -18.67 11.95
N VAL A 192 2.11 -19.77 12.63
CA VAL A 192 1.20 -20.82 12.16
C VAL A 192 -0.22 -20.29 12.01
N ALA A 193 -0.72 -19.51 12.97
CA ALA A 193 -2.05 -18.91 12.95
C ALA A 193 -2.20 -17.93 11.76
N VAL A 194 -1.24 -17.03 11.58
CA VAL A 194 -1.22 -16.06 10.46
C VAL A 194 -1.21 -16.80 9.12
N MET A 195 -0.29 -17.74 8.94
CA MET A 195 -0.19 -18.53 7.71
C MET A 195 -1.47 -19.30 7.38
N ASN A 196 -2.14 -19.84 8.40
CA ASN A 196 -3.41 -20.56 8.22
C ASN A 196 -4.51 -19.62 7.72
N ILE A 197 -4.68 -18.48 8.37
CA ILE A 197 -5.69 -17.47 8.00
C ILE A 197 -5.41 -16.93 6.58
N GLU A 198 -4.20 -16.46 6.32
CA GLU A 198 -3.82 -15.89 5.02
C GLU A 198 -3.93 -16.92 3.88
N THR A 199 -3.59 -18.18 4.13
CA THR A 199 -3.75 -19.25 3.13
C THR A 199 -5.22 -19.49 2.81
N ARG A 200 -6.11 -19.46 3.79
CA ARG A 200 -7.56 -19.55 3.58
C ARG A 200 -8.06 -18.39 2.72
N LEU A 201 -7.70 -17.16 3.09
CA LEU A 201 -8.06 -15.95 2.32
C LEU A 201 -7.52 -16.01 0.88
N ALA A 202 -6.27 -16.46 0.70
CA ALA A 202 -5.64 -16.60 -0.61
C ALA A 202 -6.37 -17.61 -1.51
N LYS A 203 -6.87 -18.72 -0.96
CA LYS A 203 -7.64 -19.73 -1.72
C LYS A 203 -8.95 -19.16 -2.28
N ALA A 204 -9.60 -18.26 -1.54
CA ALA A 204 -10.86 -17.65 -1.95
C ALA A 204 -10.66 -16.38 -2.81
N ALA A 205 -9.45 -15.82 -2.83
CA ALA A 205 -9.12 -14.62 -3.58
C ALA A 205 -9.03 -14.90 -5.09
N ARG A 206 -9.38 -13.92 -5.91
CA ARG A 206 -9.13 -13.93 -7.36
C ARG A 206 -7.66 -13.68 -7.67
N SER A 207 -7.19 -14.23 -8.78
CA SER A 207 -5.88 -13.92 -9.34
C SER A 207 -5.82 -12.49 -9.87
N GLN A 208 -4.60 -11.98 -10.09
CA GLN A 208 -4.40 -10.64 -10.68
C GLN A 208 -5.02 -10.50 -12.07
N VAL A 209 -5.13 -11.60 -12.82
CA VAL A 209 -5.77 -11.60 -14.15
C VAL A 209 -7.29 -11.49 -14.00
N GLU A 210 -7.90 -12.28 -13.12
CA GLU A 210 -9.35 -12.24 -12.85
C GLU A 210 -9.81 -10.89 -12.28
N LEU A 211 -8.97 -10.22 -11.50
CA LEU A 211 -9.26 -8.88 -10.96
C LEU A 211 -9.35 -7.78 -12.03
N ARG A 212 -8.90 -8.03 -13.25
CA ARG A 212 -9.00 -7.06 -14.36
C ARG A 212 -10.39 -7.02 -15.02
N ASP A 213 -11.28 -7.95 -14.66
CA ASP A 213 -12.66 -7.94 -15.17
C ASP A 213 -13.53 -7.01 -14.31
N PRO A 214 -13.90 -5.81 -14.81
CA PRO A 214 -14.68 -4.84 -14.06
C PRO A 214 -16.12 -5.33 -13.81
N HIS A 215 -16.69 -6.11 -14.73
CA HIS A 215 -18.04 -6.66 -14.57
C HIS A 215 -18.09 -7.70 -13.46
N ALA A 216 -17.08 -8.58 -13.41
CA ALA A 216 -16.97 -9.57 -12.34
C ALA A 216 -16.76 -8.94 -10.96
N ASN A 217 -16.11 -7.75 -10.89
CA ASN A 217 -15.88 -7.01 -9.65
C ASN A 217 -17.06 -6.09 -9.25
N TYR A 218 -18.10 -5.98 -10.07
CA TYR A 218 -19.24 -5.16 -9.77
C TYR A 218 -20.42 -6.00 -9.27
N ASN A 219 -20.60 -6.03 -7.95
CA ASN A 219 -21.64 -6.79 -7.26
C ASN A 219 -22.36 -5.87 -6.26
N LYS A 220 -22.95 -4.80 -6.81
CA LYS A 220 -23.72 -3.82 -6.04
C LYS A 220 -24.98 -4.45 -5.46
N MET A 221 -25.26 -4.20 -4.20
CA MET A 221 -26.43 -4.70 -3.51
C MET A 221 -26.88 -3.75 -2.41
N ASP A 222 -28.18 -3.78 -2.10
CA ASP A 222 -28.73 -3.11 -0.94
C ASP A 222 -28.40 -3.85 0.36
N MET A 223 -28.70 -3.23 1.49
CA MET A 223 -28.36 -3.76 2.81
C MET A 223 -29.12 -5.04 3.17
N GLU A 224 -30.35 -5.24 2.66
CA GLU A 224 -31.12 -6.47 2.87
C GLU A 224 -30.48 -7.64 2.12
N THR A 225 -30.18 -7.43 0.85
CA THR A 225 -29.50 -8.40 -0.01
C THR A 225 -28.10 -8.73 0.53
N LEU A 226 -27.36 -7.72 1.01
CA LEU A 226 -26.05 -7.91 1.65
C LEU A 226 -26.13 -8.88 2.83
N LYS A 227 -27.04 -8.61 3.79
CA LYS A 227 -27.24 -9.44 4.98
C LYS A 227 -27.71 -10.86 4.62
N LYS A 228 -28.54 -10.98 3.59
CA LYS A 228 -29.01 -12.30 3.09
C LYS A 228 -27.86 -13.10 2.44
N ASN A 229 -27.00 -12.46 1.67
CA ASN A 229 -25.91 -13.13 0.97
C ASN A 229 -24.71 -13.45 1.87
N PHE A 230 -24.53 -12.69 2.96
CA PHE A 230 -23.43 -12.84 3.92
C PHE A 230 -23.98 -12.83 5.35
N PRO A 231 -24.83 -13.82 5.72
CA PRO A 231 -25.57 -13.82 6.99
C PRO A 231 -24.65 -14.05 8.21
N THR A 232 -23.46 -14.57 8.01
CA THR A 232 -22.50 -14.87 9.08
C THR A 232 -21.54 -13.72 9.37
N PHE A 233 -21.57 -12.63 8.56
CA PHE A 233 -20.80 -11.42 8.81
C PHE A 233 -21.67 -10.41 9.58
N ASN A 234 -21.17 -9.89 10.71
CA ASN A 234 -21.89 -8.89 11.50
C ASN A 234 -21.75 -7.49 10.90
N TRP A 235 -22.50 -7.21 9.83
CA TRP A 235 -22.50 -5.94 9.12
C TRP A 235 -22.92 -4.77 10.01
N ASP A 236 -23.85 -4.99 10.94
CA ASP A 236 -24.34 -3.93 11.82
C ASP A 236 -23.21 -3.44 12.74
N ALA A 237 -22.48 -4.34 13.39
CA ALA A 237 -21.33 -3.97 14.22
C ALA A 237 -20.25 -3.28 13.39
N TYR A 238 -19.96 -3.80 12.20
CA TYR A 238 -18.94 -3.25 11.32
C TYR A 238 -19.28 -1.83 10.82
N PHE A 239 -20.47 -1.62 10.26
CA PHE A 239 -20.87 -0.31 9.72
C PHE A 239 -21.13 0.72 10.82
N THR A 240 -21.67 0.32 11.96
CA THR A 240 -21.83 1.21 13.11
C THR A 240 -20.47 1.76 13.56
N THR A 241 -19.49 0.90 13.71
CA THR A 241 -18.13 1.29 14.10
C THR A 241 -17.46 2.12 12.99
N SER A 242 -17.70 1.81 11.71
CA SER A 242 -17.18 2.59 10.59
C SER A 242 -17.84 3.98 10.46
N GLY A 243 -18.92 4.26 11.18
CA GLY A 243 -19.70 5.50 11.05
C GLY A 243 -20.61 5.56 9.80
N LEU A 244 -20.95 4.39 9.24
CA LEU A 244 -21.74 4.23 8.00
C LEU A 244 -23.16 3.70 8.26
N ASN A 245 -23.84 4.23 9.29
CA ASN A 245 -25.16 3.74 9.73
C ASN A 245 -26.27 3.91 8.69
N ASP A 246 -26.17 4.93 7.84
CA ASP A 246 -27.20 5.27 6.85
C ASP A 246 -26.89 4.73 5.45
N LEU A 247 -25.93 3.78 5.35
CA LEU A 247 -25.55 3.19 4.08
C LEU A 247 -26.73 2.45 3.44
N LYS A 248 -27.02 2.74 2.16
CA LYS A 248 -28.12 2.11 1.41
C LYS A 248 -27.64 0.95 0.55
N GLU A 249 -26.50 1.12 -0.06
CA GLU A 249 -25.93 0.19 -1.03
C GLU A 249 -24.42 0.07 -0.86
N VAL A 250 -23.89 -1.07 -1.23
CA VAL A 250 -22.45 -1.37 -1.20
C VAL A 250 -22.09 -2.25 -2.38
N ASN A 251 -20.88 -2.10 -2.91
CA ASN A 251 -20.30 -3.06 -3.86
C ASN A 251 -19.39 -4.05 -3.13
N ILE A 252 -19.67 -5.33 -3.26
CA ILE A 252 -18.80 -6.43 -2.80
C ILE A 252 -17.97 -6.90 -4.00
N GLY A 253 -16.77 -6.37 -4.16
CA GLY A 253 -15.94 -6.61 -5.34
C GLY A 253 -15.65 -8.09 -5.60
N GLN A 254 -15.37 -8.88 -4.56
CA GLN A 254 -15.09 -10.31 -4.66
C GLN A 254 -15.94 -11.09 -3.65
N PRO A 255 -17.18 -11.50 -4.01
CA PRO A 255 -18.11 -12.17 -3.09
C PRO A 255 -17.56 -13.45 -2.45
N ALA A 256 -16.80 -14.26 -3.20
CA ALA A 256 -16.22 -15.50 -2.67
C ALA A 256 -15.18 -15.21 -1.56
N ALA A 257 -14.33 -14.20 -1.78
CA ALA A 257 -13.36 -13.76 -0.78
C ALA A 257 -14.07 -13.22 0.49
N MET A 258 -15.13 -12.45 0.32
CA MET A 258 -15.89 -11.89 1.45
C MET A 258 -16.63 -12.98 2.25
N LYS A 259 -17.11 -14.05 1.60
CA LYS A 259 -17.65 -15.23 2.29
C LYS A 259 -16.58 -15.92 3.11
N GLU A 260 -15.40 -16.13 2.57
CA GLU A 260 -14.29 -16.74 3.30
C GLU A 260 -13.85 -15.87 4.48
N VAL A 261 -13.84 -14.55 4.37
CA VAL A 261 -13.61 -13.65 5.51
C VAL A 261 -14.60 -13.91 6.63
N ALA A 262 -15.88 -13.98 6.32
CA ALA A 262 -16.91 -14.31 7.30
C ALA A 262 -16.70 -15.70 7.92
N ASP A 263 -16.34 -16.69 7.11
CA ASP A 263 -16.10 -18.06 7.57
C ASP A 263 -14.83 -18.15 8.45
N VAL A 264 -13.76 -17.44 8.10
CA VAL A 264 -12.54 -17.35 8.93
C VAL A 264 -12.89 -16.76 10.29
N ILE A 265 -13.56 -15.62 10.34
CA ILE A 265 -13.93 -14.97 11.62
C ILE A 265 -14.79 -15.88 12.47
N ASN A 266 -15.69 -16.68 11.87
CA ASN A 266 -16.62 -17.55 12.60
C ASN A 266 -16.04 -18.92 12.99
N THR A 267 -15.03 -19.43 12.29
CA THR A 267 -14.53 -20.79 12.48
C THR A 267 -13.14 -20.89 13.06
N VAL A 268 -12.28 -19.90 12.85
CA VAL A 268 -10.93 -19.88 13.43
C VAL A 268 -11.00 -19.54 14.92
N PRO A 269 -10.21 -20.18 15.79
CA PRO A 269 -10.12 -19.84 17.21
C PRO A 269 -9.80 -18.36 17.43
N LEU A 270 -10.40 -17.76 18.46
CA LEU A 270 -10.21 -16.34 18.78
C LEU A 270 -8.72 -15.98 18.98
N GLU A 271 -7.96 -16.83 19.65
CA GLU A 271 -6.53 -16.63 19.89
C GLU A 271 -5.73 -16.56 18.59
N ASP A 272 -6.03 -17.41 17.62
CA ASP A 272 -5.36 -17.37 16.30
C ASP A 272 -5.71 -16.09 15.54
N GLN A 273 -6.95 -15.60 15.68
CA GLN A 273 -7.37 -14.34 15.08
C GLN A 273 -6.69 -13.14 15.74
N LYS A 274 -6.46 -13.17 17.07
CA LYS A 274 -5.67 -12.14 17.76
C LYS A 274 -4.24 -12.07 17.19
N PHE A 275 -3.57 -13.20 17.01
CA PHE A 275 -2.25 -13.22 16.37
C PHE A 275 -2.26 -12.62 14.96
N TYR A 276 -3.29 -12.92 14.18
CA TYR A 276 -3.41 -12.33 12.85
C TYR A 276 -3.64 -10.81 12.90
N LEU A 277 -4.45 -10.30 13.81
CA LEU A 277 -4.66 -8.86 14.00
C LEU A 277 -3.40 -8.17 14.51
N GLN A 278 -2.69 -8.78 15.47
CA GLN A 278 -1.39 -8.30 15.96
C GLN A 278 -0.36 -8.25 14.84
N TRP A 279 -0.31 -9.26 13.99
CA TRP A 279 0.55 -9.26 12.80
C TRP A 279 0.28 -8.06 11.90
N ASN A 280 -0.97 -7.82 11.54
CA ASN A 280 -1.34 -6.68 10.70
C ASN A 280 -0.93 -5.33 11.33
N LEU A 281 -1.03 -5.19 12.63
CA LEU A 281 -0.59 -4.02 13.37
C LEU A 281 0.94 -3.87 13.34
N ILE A 282 1.66 -4.93 13.67
CA ILE A 282 3.13 -4.94 13.72
C ILE A 282 3.71 -4.62 12.34
N ASP A 283 3.18 -5.26 11.28
CA ASP A 283 3.63 -5.06 9.91
C ASP A 283 3.38 -3.62 9.44
N ALA A 284 2.19 -3.07 9.69
CA ALA A 284 1.85 -1.69 9.35
C ALA A 284 2.73 -0.67 10.10
N ALA A 285 3.10 -0.95 11.33
CA ALA A 285 3.91 -0.07 12.17
C ALA A 285 5.42 -0.21 11.92
N ALA A 286 5.89 -1.32 11.35
CA ALA A 286 7.30 -1.72 11.29
C ALA A 286 8.25 -0.63 10.79
N SER A 287 7.82 0.15 9.79
CA SER A 287 8.63 1.24 9.21
C SER A 287 8.78 2.47 10.12
N PHE A 288 8.03 2.54 11.20
CA PHE A 288 7.96 3.66 12.15
C PHE A 288 8.48 3.29 13.55
N LEU A 289 8.94 2.06 13.74
CA LEU A 289 9.49 1.55 14.99
C LEU A 289 11.03 1.61 14.99
N SER A 290 11.69 0.83 15.86
CA SER A 290 13.16 0.78 15.96
C SER A 290 13.81 0.27 14.68
N ASP A 291 15.12 0.52 14.58
CA ASP A 291 15.93 0.09 13.41
C ASP A 291 15.88 -1.43 13.20
N ASP A 292 15.70 -2.25 14.23
CA ASP A 292 15.57 -3.71 14.10
C ASP A 292 14.29 -4.10 13.36
N PHE A 293 13.15 -3.46 13.67
CA PHE A 293 11.90 -3.65 12.91
C PHE A 293 12.04 -3.21 11.46
N VAL A 294 12.63 -2.02 11.26
CA VAL A 294 12.86 -1.49 9.91
C VAL A 294 13.77 -2.40 9.11
N ALA A 295 14.85 -2.91 9.71
CA ALA A 295 15.79 -3.82 9.07
C ALA A 295 15.13 -5.15 8.70
N GLN A 296 14.34 -5.75 9.60
CA GLN A 296 13.63 -6.99 9.35
C GLN A 296 12.54 -6.84 8.28
N ASN A 297 11.82 -5.71 8.28
CA ASN A 297 10.84 -5.38 7.24
C ASN A 297 11.53 -5.21 5.87
N PHE A 298 12.66 -4.51 5.82
CA PHE A 298 13.47 -4.37 4.61
C PHE A 298 13.98 -5.72 4.09
N ASP A 299 14.47 -6.59 4.98
CA ASP A 299 15.03 -7.90 4.61
C ASP A 299 14.01 -8.77 3.88
N PHE A 300 12.76 -8.74 4.31
CA PHE A 300 11.71 -9.50 3.64
C PHE A 300 11.16 -8.76 2.41
N TYR A 301 10.54 -7.61 2.56
CA TYR A 301 9.80 -6.96 1.47
C TYR A 301 10.68 -6.34 0.39
N SER A 302 11.85 -5.81 0.79
CA SER A 302 12.74 -5.15 -0.16
C SER A 302 13.81 -6.10 -0.70
N ARG A 303 14.50 -6.83 0.17
CA ARG A 303 15.58 -7.73 -0.28
C ARG A 303 15.03 -9.01 -0.89
N THR A 304 14.19 -9.75 -0.15
CA THR A 304 13.69 -11.05 -0.58
C THR A 304 12.68 -10.93 -1.72
N MET A 305 11.66 -10.09 -1.58
CA MET A 305 10.60 -9.98 -2.59
C MET A 305 10.96 -9.08 -3.78
N SER A 306 11.73 -8.00 -3.56
CA SER A 306 12.00 -6.99 -4.60
C SER A 306 13.43 -6.99 -5.13
N GLY A 307 14.35 -7.75 -4.55
CA GLY A 307 15.73 -7.90 -5.02
C GLY A 307 16.66 -6.70 -4.74
N LYS A 308 16.28 -5.78 -3.85
CA LYS A 308 17.14 -4.69 -3.41
C LYS A 308 18.22 -5.24 -2.48
N LYS A 309 19.45 -4.71 -2.55
CA LYS A 309 20.56 -5.18 -1.72
C LYS A 309 20.80 -4.28 -0.52
N GLU A 310 20.53 -2.99 -0.64
CA GLU A 310 20.81 -1.98 0.38
C GLU A 310 19.58 -1.14 0.69
N MET A 311 19.42 -0.80 1.98
CA MET A 311 18.35 0.07 2.45
C MET A 311 18.68 1.53 2.11
N GLN A 312 17.66 2.27 1.67
CA GLN A 312 17.82 3.71 1.44
C GLN A 312 18.24 4.43 2.75
N PRO A 313 19.10 5.46 2.63
CA PRO A 313 19.50 6.27 3.77
C PRO A 313 18.30 6.84 4.52
N ARG A 314 18.45 7.04 5.83
CA ARG A 314 17.35 7.51 6.71
C ARG A 314 16.65 8.76 6.19
N TRP A 315 17.40 9.74 5.68
CA TRP A 315 16.80 10.97 5.18
C TRP A 315 15.83 10.71 4.01
N LYS A 316 16.13 9.79 3.10
CA LYS A 316 15.21 9.41 2.00
C LYS A 316 13.92 8.80 2.55
N ARG A 317 14.04 7.96 3.58
CA ARG A 317 12.89 7.36 4.26
C ARG A 317 12.08 8.42 5.00
N ALA A 318 12.74 9.33 5.72
CA ALA A 318 12.09 10.44 6.43
C ALA A 318 11.34 11.38 5.46
N VAL A 319 11.96 11.77 4.34
CA VAL A 319 11.28 12.53 3.28
C VAL A 319 10.05 11.78 2.76
N SER A 320 10.17 10.47 2.52
CA SER A 320 9.04 9.65 2.06
C SER A 320 7.91 9.55 3.10
N THR A 321 8.25 9.51 4.40
CA THR A 321 7.26 9.55 5.48
C THR A 321 6.50 10.88 5.49
N VAL A 322 7.21 11.99 5.38
CA VAL A 322 6.60 13.33 5.31
C VAL A 322 5.71 13.48 4.09
N ASP A 323 6.21 13.10 2.91
CA ASP A 323 5.47 13.16 1.65
C ASP A 323 4.22 12.26 1.66
N GLY A 324 4.33 11.05 2.19
CA GLY A 324 3.22 10.12 2.32
C GLY A 324 2.14 10.56 3.33
N SER A 325 2.52 11.32 4.36
CA SER A 325 1.59 11.75 5.42
C SER A 325 1.02 13.16 5.20
N LEU A 326 1.82 14.06 4.63
CA LEU A 326 1.52 15.50 4.47
C LEU A 326 1.72 15.97 3.02
N GLY A 327 1.62 15.07 2.03
CA GLY A 327 1.99 15.31 0.63
C GLY A 327 1.27 16.50 -0.01
N GLU A 328 -0.02 16.70 0.26
CA GLU A 328 -0.78 17.85 -0.25
C GLU A 328 -0.20 19.18 0.26
N VAL A 329 0.15 19.23 1.54
CA VAL A 329 0.74 20.42 2.17
C VAL A 329 2.16 20.67 1.64
N VAL A 330 2.97 19.62 1.56
CA VAL A 330 4.32 19.69 0.97
C VAL A 330 4.26 20.07 -0.50
N GLY A 331 3.27 19.53 -1.22
CA GLY A 331 3.01 19.83 -2.63
C GLY A 331 2.75 21.31 -2.89
N GLN A 332 1.98 21.99 -2.02
CA GLN A 332 1.78 23.44 -2.13
C GLN A 332 3.10 24.18 -2.02
N MET A 333 3.91 23.89 -1.01
CA MET A 333 5.23 24.51 -0.80
C MET A 333 6.21 24.20 -1.94
N TYR A 334 6.15 22.97 -2.48
CA TYR A 334 6.95 22.55 -3.63
C TYR A 334 6.61 23.36 -4.89
N VAL A 335 5.32 23.53 -5.17
CA VAL A 335 4.82 24.28 -6.33
C VAL A 335 5.28 25.74 -6.28
N GLU A 336 5.19 26.38 -5.11
CA GLU A 336 5.67 27.76 -4.93
C GLU A 336 7.15 27.94 -5.29
N LYS A 337 7.99 26.94 -4.97
CA LYS A 337 9.44 27.02 -5.14
C LYS A 337 9.95 26.46 -6.48
N TYR A 338 9.35 25.38 -6.97
CA TYR A 338 9.90 24.57 -8.07
C TYR A 338 8.99 24.42 -9.29
N PHE A 339 7.74 24.87 -9.23
CA PHE A 339 6.79 24.73 -10.34
C PHE A 339 6.16 26.07 -10.75
N PRO A 340 6.87 26.90 -11.52
CA PRO A 340 6.40 28.23 -11.92
C PRO A 340 5.16 28.17 -12.81
N ALA A 341 4.35 29.26 -12.81
CA ALA A 341 3.10 29.35 -13.56
C ALA A 341 3.28 29.04 -15.06
N ALA A 342 4.39 29.48 -15.69
CA ALA A 342 4.68 29.16 -17.08
C ALA A 342 4.82 27.65 -17.38
N ALA A 343 5.34 26.85 -16.41
CA ALA A 343 5.40 25.41 -16.53
C ALA A 343 3.99 24.80 -16.51
N LYS A 344 3.12 25.28 -15.62
CA LYS A 344 1.72 24.89 -15.56
C LYS A 344 0.98 25.17 -16.86
N GLU A 345 1.12 26.38 -17.41
CA GLU A 345 0.51 26.78 -18.69
C GLU A 345 0.95 25.86 -19.83
N ARG A 346 2.25 25.55 -19.91
CA ARG A 346 2.80 24.63 -20.91
C ARG A 346 2.21 23.24 -20.79
N MET A 347 2.05 22.72 -19.56
CA MET A 347 1.42 21.42 -19.31
C MET A 347 -0.06 21.40 -19.66
N VAL A 348 -0.80 22.48 -19.35
CA VAL A 348 -2.20 22.64 -19.76
C VAL A 348 -2.32 22.63 -21.29
N GLY A 349 -1.42 23.32 -22.01
CA GLY A 349 -1.35 23.27 -23.47
C GLY A 349 -1.10 21.88 -24.02
N LEU A 350 -0.17 21.12 -23.41
CA LEU A 350 0.09 19.72 -23.75
C LEU A 350 -1.14 18.84 -23.58
N VAL A 351 -1.83 18.96 -22.43
CA VAL A 351 -3.07 18.19 -22.14
C VAL A 351 -4.16 18.50 -23.16
N LYS A 352 -4.37 19.76 -23.52
CA LYS A 352 -5.34 20.17 -24.55
C LYS A 352 -5.02 19.56 -25.92
N ASN A 353 -3.74 19.53 -26.32
CA ASN A 353 -3.34 18.87 -27.56
C ASN A 353 -3.61 17.37 -27.53
N LEU A 354 -3.35 16.69 -26.39
CA LEU A 354 -3.69 15.27 -26.22
C LEU A 354 -5.20 15.03 -26.32
N GLN A 355 -6.02 15.89 -25.70
CA GLN A 355 -7.49 15.82 -25.79
C GLN A 355 -7.98 16.00 -27.24
N THR A 356 -7.40 16.93 -27.97
CA THR A 356 -7.71 17.15 -29.39
C THR A 356 -7.40 15.90 -30.21
N SER A 357 -6.18 15.37 -30.08
CA SER A 357 -5.76 14.14 -30.79
C SER A 357 -6.59 12.94 -30.41
N LEU A 358 -7.00 12.81 -29.14
CA LEU A 358 -7.91 11.74 -28.70
C LEU A 358 -9.28 11.88 -29.36
N GLY A 359 -9.85 13.12 -29.41
CA GLY A 359 -11.11 13.38 -30.09
C GLY A 359 -11.10 13.03 -31.57
N GLU A 360 -9.99 13.35 -32.28
CA GLU A 360 -9.81 12.96 -33.69
C GLU A 360 -9.77 11.45 -33.85
N ARG A 361 -9.06 10.73 -32.96
CA ARG A 361 -8.99 9.28 -32.99
C ARG A 361 -10.36 8.65 -32.70
N ILE A 362 -11.10 9.14 -31.71
CA ILE A 362 -12.45 8.64 -31.38
C ILE A 362 -13.38 8.78 -32.59
N LYS A 363 -13.36 9.92 -33.27
CA LYS A 363 -14.18 10.14 -34.48
C LYS A 363 -13.86 9.17 -35.63
N ALA A 364 -12.60 8.73 -35.72
CA ALA A 364 -12.15 7.79 -36.74
C ALA A 364 -12.40 6.30 -36.40
N LEU A 365 -12.90 5.97 -35.20
CA LEU A 365 -13.15 4.58 -34.81
C LEU A 365 -14.37 4.01 -35.54
N GLU A 366 -14.18 2.91 -36.26
CA GLU A 366 -15.23 2.23 -37.02
C GLU A 366 -16.15 1.39 -36.14
N TRP A 367 -15.65 0.87 -35.01
CA TRP A 367 -16.40 0.01 -34.10
C TRP A 367 -17.29 0.78 -33.09
N MET A 368 -17.09 2.07 -32.95
CA MET A 368 -17.85 2.92 -32.03
C MET A 368 -19.03 3.57 -32.74
N SER A 369 -20.23 3.49 -32.15
CA SER A 369 -21.43 4.13 -32.72
C SER A 369 -21.33 5.66 -32.69
N GLU A 370 -21.96 6.34 -33.65
CA GLU A 370 -21.96 7.81 -33.72
C GLU A 370 -22.47 8.49 -32.44
N PRO A 371 -23.55 8.03 -31.77
CA PRO A 371 -23.98 8.60 -30.50
C PRO A 371 -22.95 8.47 -29.38
N THR A 372 -22.06 7.47 -29.44
CA THR A 372 -21.03 7.23 -28.42
C THR A 372 -19.78 8.09 -28.68
N LYS A 373 -19.57 8.57 -29.90
CA LYS A 373 -18.44 9.43 -30.28
C LYS A 373 -18.62 10.90 -29.85
N VAL A 374 -19.82 11.31 -29.48
CA VAL A 374 -20.19 12.66 -29.04
C VAL A 374 -19.97 12.81 -27.54
#